data_76787530f434c21b1677c3baa4bd1704
#
_entry.id   76787530f434c21b1677c3baa4bd1704
#
_cell.length_a   1.000
_cell.length_b   1.000
_cell.length_c   1.000
_cell.angle_alpha   90.00
_cell.angle_beta   90.00
_cell.angle_gamma   90.00
#
_symmetry.space_group_name_H-M   'P 1'
#
loop_
_entity.id
_entity.type
_entity.pdbx_description
1 polymer ?
#
loop_
_entity_poly.entity_id
_entity_poly.type
_entity_poly.pdbx_seq_one_letter_code
_entity_poly.pdbx_strand_id
1 'polypeptide(L)'
;TTTRFIGVRGIMKQKLADGDTQTAMKLAEHAFDLKPSHEDTQDVLLKLQASSEDWAGARKTLSAKLKHGTLPRDIHKRRDAVLALSEAYEAIDDDQQGAHTAAVEANRLSPDLVPAAVLTAQGYIAQAKPRYAVRVLKTAWQAQPHPDLAAAFAQIVPDETPMQRIKRFQALVKLH
;
A
#
# COMPACT_ATOMS: atom_id res chain seq x y z
N THR A 1 -13.07 -19.08 -27.44
CA THR A 1 -12.47 -18.50 -26.22
C THR A 1 -11.24 -17.66 -26.53
N THR A 2 -10.22 -18.16 -27.25
CA THR A 2 -9.03 -17.38 -27.63
C THR A 2 -9.38 -16.20 -28.54
N THR A 3 -10.24 -16.43 -29.56
CA THR A 3 -10.71 -15.39 -30.49
C THR A 3 -11.47 -14.28 -29.72
N ARG A 4 -12.32 -14.64 -28.75
CA ARG A 4 -13.06 -13.69 -27.93
C ARG A 4 -12.10 -12.82 -27.08
N PHE A 5 -11.08 -13.41 -26.48
CA PHE A 5 -10.06 -12.70 -25.72
C PHE A 5 -9.30 -11.68 -26.59
N ILE A 6 -8.87 -12.08 -27.80
CA ILE A 6 -8.19 -11.19 -28.75
C ILE A 6 -9.08 -10.01 -29.15
N GLY A 7 -10.36 -10.28 -29.44
CA GLY A 7 -11.33 -9.25 -29.81
C GLY A 7 -11.56 -8.24 -28.68
N VAL A 8 -11.77 -8.71 -27.45
CA VAL A 8 -11.96 -7.86 -26.26
C VAL A 8 -10.74 -6.98 -26.04
N ARG A 9 -9.52 -7.53 -26.13
CA ARG A 9 -8.27 -6.75 -26.00
C ARG A 9 -8.11 -5.70 -27.12
N GLY A 10 -8.49 -6.02 -28.34
CA GLY A 10 -8.45 -5.07 -29.46
C GLY A 10 -9.32 -3.85 -29.17
N ILE A 11 -10.58 -4.07 -28.76
CA ILE A 11 -11.52 -2.99 -28.42
C ILE A 11 -11.04 -2.24 -27.19
N MET A 12 -10.52 -2.91 -26.16
CA MET A 12 -9.93 -2.28 -24.97
C MET A 12 -8.82 -1.28 -25.34
N LYS A 13 -7.88 -1.70 -26.20
CA LYS A 13 -6.78 -0.82 -26.66
C LYS A 13 -7.30 0.40 -27.44
N GLN A 14 -8.32 0.20 -28.29
CA GLN A 14 -8.96 1.30 -29.01
C GLN A 14 -9.60 2.29 -28.02
N LYS A 15 -10.36 1.79 -27.04
CA LYS A 15 -11.00 2.62 -26.03
C LYS A 15 -10.01 3.43 -25.17
N LEU A 16 -8.86 2.82 -24.85
CA LEU A 16 -7.77 3.54 -24.20
C LEU A 16 -7.21 4.66 -25.08
N ALA A 17 -7.03 4.40 -26.36
CA ALA A 17 -6.57 5.43 -27.31
C ALA A 17 -7.59 6.56 -27.48
N ASP A 18 -8.88 6.26 -27.43
CA ASP A 18 -9.98 7.22 -27.50
C ASP A 18 -10.17 8.01 -26.18
N GLY A 19 -9.46 7.66 -25.10
CA GLY A 19 -9.63 8.26 -23.78
C GLY A 19 -10.86 7.79 -23.00
N ASP A 20 -11.60 6.78 -23.51
CA ASP A 20 -12.75 6.17 -22.84
C ASP A 20 -12.28 5.16 -21.78
N THR A 21 -11.77 5.68 -20.67
CA THR A 21 -11.18 4.88 -19.58
C THR A 21 -12.21 3.99 -18.88
N GLN A 22 -13.46 4.44 -18.79
CA GLN A 22 -14.53 3.68 -18.14
C GLN A 22 -14.89 2.41 -18.93
N THR A 23 -15.04 2.51 -20.24
CA THR A 23 -15.30 1.34 -21.10
C THR A 23 -14.04 0.46 -21.16
N ALA A 24 -12.85 1.05 -21.24
CA ALA A 24 -11.60 0.33 -21.21
C ALA A 24 -11.43 -0.51 -19.93
N MET A 25 -11.82 0.01 -18.76
CA MET A 25 -11.81 -0.71 -17.50
C MET A 25 -12.66 -1.98 -17.55
N LYS A 26 -13.93 -1.85 -17.94
CA LYS A 26 -14.85 -3.00 -18.07
C LYS A 26 -14.34 -4.06 -19.04
N LEU A 27 -13.73 -3.63 -20.14
CA LEU A 27 -13.12 -4.55 -21.12
C LEU A 27 -11.84 -5.21 -20.58
N ALA A 28 -11.05 -4.49 -19.79
CA ALA A 28 -9.86 -5.04 -19.13
C ALA A 28 -10.23 -6.10 -18.09
N GLU A 29 -11.25 -5.86 -17.27
CA GLU A 29 -11.82 -6.84 -16.35
C GLU A 29 -12.30 -8.09 -17.08
N HIS A 30 -13.08 -7.89 -18.14
CA HIS A 30 -13.56 -9.02 -18.95
C HIS A 30 -12.43 -9.81 -19.63
N ALA A 31 -11.39 -9.12 -20.13
CA ALA A 31 -10.22 -9.77 -20.70
C ALA A 31 -9.43 -10.54 -19.63
N PHE A 32 -9.33 -9.98 -18.42
CA PHE A 32 -8.71 -10.63 -17.27
C PHE A 32 -9.45 -11.91 -16.86
N ASP A 33 -10.79 -11.88 -16.80
CA ASP A 33 -11.62 -13.06 -16.49
C ASP A 33 -11.45 -14.17 -17.55
N LEU A 34 -11.30 -13.79 -18.82
CA LEU A 34 -11.07 -14.75 -19.91
C LEU A 34 -9.67 -15.38 -19.86
N LYS A 35 -8.66 -14.62 -19.44
CA LYS A 35 -7.28 -15.07 -19.37
C LYS A 35 -6.50 -14.37 -18.25
N PRO A 36 -6.67 -14.81 -16.98
CA PRO A 36 -6.05 -14.17 -15.81
C PRO A 36 -4.51 -14.17 -15.84
N SER A 37 -3.90 -15.08 -16.60
CA SER A 37 -2.44 -15.20 -16.70
C SER A 37 -1.80 -14.28 -17.76
N HIS A 38 -2.60 -13.45 -18.46
CA HIS A 38 -2.06 -12.61 -19.52
C HIS A 38 -1.46 -11.32 -18.96
N GLU A 39 -0.14 -11.18 -19.01
CA GLU A 39 0.64 -10.13 -18.34
C GLU A 39 0.23 -8.71 -18.76
N ASP A 40 0.17 -8.43 -20.09
CA ASP A 40 -0.25 -7.10 -20.58
C ASP A 40 -1.65 -6.69 -20.07
N THR A 41 -2.57 -7.66 -19.97
CA THR A 41 -3.93 -7.40 -19.47
C THR A 41 -3.91 -7.08 -17.98
N GLN A 42 -3.11 -7.81 -17.21
CA GLN A 42 -2.91 -7.54 -15.78
C GLN A 42 -2.31 -6.13 -15.57
N ASP A 43 -1.32 -5.74 -16.38
CA ASP A 43 -0.68 -4.41 -16.25
C ASP A 43 -1.64 -3.27 -16.61
N VAL A 44 -2.42 -3.42 -17.68
CA VAL A 44 -3.44 -2.43 -18.05
C VAL A 44 -4.52 -2.33 -16.98
N LEU A 45 -5.03 -3.47 -16.51
CA LEU A 45 -6.07 -3.50 -15.49
C LEU A 45 -5.58 -2.88 -14.19
N LEU A 46 -4.38 -3.26 -13.72
CA LEU A 46 -3.78 -2.71 -12.50
C LEU A 46 -3.62 -1.18 -12.59
N LYS A 47 -3.18 -0.66 -13.74
CA LYS A 47 -3.03 0.77 -13.98
C LYS A 47 -4.38 1.49 -13.93
N LEU A 48 -5.41 0.94 -14.57
CA LEU A 48 -6.75 1.52 -14.58
C LEU A 48 -7.38 1.51 -13.18
N GLN A 49 -7.26 0.39 -12.46
CA GLN A 49 -7.75 0.27 -11.08
C GLN A 49 -7.07 1.27 -10.15
N ALA A 50 -5.74 1.42 -10.23
CA ALA A 50 -5.02 2.42 -9.44
C ALA A 50 -5.44 3.86 -9.79
N SER A 51 -5.71 4.15 -11.08
CA SER A 51 -6.15 5.48 -11.52
C SER A 51 -7.59 5.81 -11.13
N SER A 52 -8.41 4.81 -10.85
CA SER A 52 -9.80 4.95 -10.40
C SER A 52 -9.96 4.71 -8.89
N GLU A 53 -8.82 4.60 -8.16
CA GLU A 53 -8.79 4.35 -6.72
C GLU A 53 -9.46 3.04 -6.28
N ASP A 54 -9.60 2.08 -7.21
CA ASP A 54 -10.05 0.72 -6.90
C ASP A 54 -8.88 -0.11 -6.31
N TRP A 55 -8.50 0.21 -5.08
CA TRP A 55 -7.36 -0.41 -4.40
C TRP A 55 -7.58 -1.91 -4.15
N ALA A 56 -8.79 -2.31 -3.81
CA ALA A 56 -9.14 -3.71 -3.60
C ALA A 56 -9.02 -4.54 -4.89
N GLY A 57 -9.52 -4.00 -6.01
CA GLY A 57 -9.35 -4.59 -7.33
C GLY A 57 -7.89 -4.66 -7.75
N ALA A 58 -7.13 -3.58 -7.54
CA ALA A 58 -5.70 -3.52 -7.84
C ALA A 58 -4.91 -4.59 -7.06
N ARG A 59 -5.17 -4.78 -5.78
CA ARG A 59 -4.55 -5.82 -4.95
C ARG A 59 -4.90 -7.23 -5.43
N LYS A 60 -6.15 -7.46 -5.85
CA LYS A 60 -6.58 -8.73 -6.46
C LYS A 60 -5.83 -9.03 -7.76
N THR A 61 -5.71 -8.04 -8.65
CA THR A 61 -4.97 -8.14 -9.91
C THR A 61 -3.48 -8.39 -9.65
N LEU A 62 -2.88 -7.69 -8.68
CA LEU A 62 -1.50 -7.90 -8.28
C LEU A 62 -1.25 -9.31 -7.73
N SER A 63 -2.18 -9.87 -6.97
CA SER A 63 -2.13 -11.24 -6.45
C SER A 63 -2.19 -12.28 -7.58
N ALA A 64 -3.02 -12.03 -8.60
CA ALA A 64 -3.06 -12.89 -9.80
C ALA A 64 -1.75 -12.82 -10.58
N LYS A 65 -1.11 -11.65 -10.65
CA LYS A 65 0.22 -11.46 -11.27
C LYS A 65 1.30 -12.26 -10.54
N LEU A 66 1.26 -12.32 -9.22
CA LEU A 66 2.15 -13.18 -8.43
C LEU A 66 1.90 -14.67 -8.71
N LYS A 67 0.64 -15.08 -8.79
CA LYS A 67 0.24 -16.49 -8.97
C LYS A 67 0.59 -17.04 -10.36
N HIS A 68 0.45 -16.22 -11.40
CA HIS A 68 0.53 -16.65 -12.80
C HIS A 68 1.74 -16.09 -13.55
N GLY A 69 2.50 -15.20 -12.94
CA GLY A 69 3.63 -14.52 -13.58
C GLY A 69 4.96 -14.77 -12.89
N THR A 70 5.94 -13.98 -13.28
CA THR A 70 7.32 -14.01 -12.79
C THR A 70 7.60 -12.94 -11.74
N LEU A 71 6.57 -12.32 -11.16
CA LEU A 71 6.75 -11.25 -10.17
C LEU A 71 7.43 -11.79 -8.90
N PRO A 72 8.62 -11.30 -8.51
CA PRO A 72 9.27 -11.70 -7.27
C PRO A 72 8.39 -11.37 -6.04
N ARG A 73 8.45 -12.24 -5.02
CA ARG A 73 7.58 -12.11 -3.84
C ARG A 73 7.84 -10.84 -3.02
N ASP A 74 9.07 -10.39 -2.95
CA ASP A 74 9.47 -9.17 -2.28
C ASP A 74 8.91 -7.94 -3.00
N ILE A 75 8.98 -7.92 -4.34
CA ILE A 75 8.38 -6.87 -5.17
C ILE A 75 6.85 -6.87 -5.03
N HIS A 76 6.23 -8.06 -5.03
CA HIS A 76 4.79 -8.18 -4.77
C HIS A 76 4.41 -7.57 -3.42
N LYS A 77 5.09 -7.96 -2.33
CA LYS A 77 4.82 -7.45 -0.98
C LYS A 77 4.95 -5.93 -0.92
N ARG A 78 6.00 -5.37 -1.54
CA ARG A 78 6.23 -3.93 -1.57
C ARG A 78 5.12 -3.19 -2.30
N ARG A 79 4.71 -3.68 -3.49
CA ARG A 79 3.61 -3.09 -4.26
C ARG A 79 2.27 -3.22 -3.53
N ASP A 80 1.98 -4.38 -2.95
CA ASP A 80 0.76 -4.60 -2.16
C ASP A 80 0.71 -3.70 -0.91
N ALA A 81 1.86 -3.47 -0.26
CA ALA A 81 1.97 -2.50 0.84
C ALA A 81 1.62 -1.07 0.40
N VAL A 82 2.06 -0.65 -0.78
CA VAL A 82 1.74 0.68 -1.31
C VAL A 82 0.24 0.81 -1.59
N LEU A 83 -0.39 -0.22 -2.20
CA LEU A 83 -1.83 -0.22 -2.46
C LEU A 83 -2.65 -0.22 -1.16
N ALA A 84 -2.25 -1.02 -0.15
CA ALA A 84 -2.89 -1.01 1.16
C ALA A 84 -2.73 0.34 1.88
N LEU A 85 -1.59 1.02 1.70
CA LEU A 85 -1.37 2.37 2.22
C LEU A 85 -2.27 3.40 1.53
N SER A 86 -2.46 3.30 0.22
CA SER A 86 -3.39 4.17 -0.53
C SER A 86 -4.84 3.99 -0.04
N GLU A 87 -5.26 2.75 0.20
CA GLU A 87 -6.55 2.43 0.83
C GLU A 87 -6.69 3.08 2.22
N ALA A 88 -5.61 3.04 3.03
CA ALA A 88 -5.60 3.69 4.34
C ALA A 88 -5.76 5.22 4.25
N TYR A 89 -5.09 5.86 3.30
CA TYR A 89 -5.21 7.32 3.11
C TYR A 89 -6.60 7.73 2.60
N GLU A 90 -7.22 6.95 1.73
CA GLU A 90 -8.58 7.23 1.27
C GLU A 90 -9.60 7.14 2.41
N ALA A 91 -9.47 6.16 3.29
CA ALA A 91 -10.39 5.92 4.39
C ALA A 91 -10.17 6.84 5.60
N ILE A 92 -9.07 7.62 5.66
CA ILE A 92 -8.61 8.26 6.91
C ILE A 92 -9.61 9.25 7.52
N ASP A 93 -10.38 9.93 6.68
CA ASP A 93 -11.34 10.94 7.13
C ASP A 93 -12.72 10.34 7.45
N ASP A 94 -13.10 9.26 6.79
CA ASP A 94 -14.44 8.67 6.88
C ASP A 94 -14.49 7.43 7.78
N ASP A 95 -13.43 6.60 7.79
CA ASP A 95 -13.33 5.37 8.56
C ASP A 95 -11.94 5.21 9.18
N GLN A 96 -11.71 5.85 10.31
CA GLN A 96 -10.43 5.79 11.02
C GLN A 96 -10.02 4.35 11.42
N GLN A 97 -10.98 3.49 11.72
CA GLN A 97 -10.68 2.10 12.09
C GLN A 97 -10.27 1.28 10.86
N GLY A 98 -10.96 1.45 9.73
CA GLY A 98 -10.59 0.87 8.45
C GLY A 98 -9.23 1.36 7.97
N ALA A 99 -9.00 2.67 8.03
CA ALA A 99 -7.72 3.28 7.71
C ALA A 99 -6.57 2.71 8.54
N HIS A 100 -6.76 2.58 9.86
CA HIS A 100 -5.75 1.98 10.73
C HIS A 100 -5.50 0.51 10.38
N THR A 101 -6.53 -0.26 10.09
CA THR A 101 -6.41 -1.67 9.69
C THR A 101 -5.61 -1.81 8.40
N ALA A 102 -5.89 -0.98 7.40
CA ALA A 102 -5.17 -0.96 6.13
C ALA A 102 -3.70 -0.51 6.32
N ALA A 103 -3.44 0.49 7.17
CA ALA A 103 -2.08 0.94 7.51
C ALA A 103 -1.27 -0.17 8.20
N VAL A 104 -1.86 -0.90 9.14
CA VAL A 104 -1.23 -2.05 9.81
C VAL A 104 -0.88 -3.14 8.81
N GLU A 105 -1.78 -3.43 7.86
CA GLU A 105 -1.50 -4.39 6.79
C GLU A 105 -0.36 -3.93 5.87
N ALA A 106 -0.35 -2.66 5.47
CA ALA A 106 0.73 -2.07 4.69
C ALA A 106 2.08 -2.21 5.41
N ASN A 107 2.13 -1.89 6.71
CA ASN A 107 3.34 -2.03 7.52
C ASN A 107 3.75 -3.49 7.72
N ARG A 108 2.81 -4.42 7.81
CA ARG A 108 3.09 -5.87 7.89
C ARG A 108 3.74 -6.39 6.60
N LEU A 109 3.28 -5.91 5.45
CA LEU A 109 3.80 -6.30 4.13
C LEU A 109 5.20 -5.72 3.86
N SER A 110 5.44 -4.48 4.30
CA SER A 110 6.70 -3.77 4.10
C SER A 110 7.03 -2.90 5.33
N PRO A 111 7.67 -3.48 6.37
CA PRO A 111 7.98 -2.77 7.62
C PRO A 111 8.95 -1.58 7.46
N ASP A 112 9.68 -1.55 6.36
CA ASP A 112 10.60 -0.48 5.93
C ASP A 112 9.92 0.65 5.17
N LEU A 113 8.62 0.54 4.86
CA LEU A 113 7.85 1.59 4.18
C LEU A 113 7.52 2.69 5.19
N VAL A 114 8.33 3.76 5.19
CA VAL A 114 8.24 4.87 6.16
C VAL A 114 6.83 5.40 6.35
N PRO A 115 6.07 5.82 5.30
CA PRO A 115 4.74 6.36 5.51
C PRO A 115 3.75 5.34 6.10
N ALA A 116 3.88 4.04 5.80
CA ALA A 116 3.04 3.01 6.40
C ALA A 116 3.37 2.85 7.90
N ALA A 117 4.64 2.87 8.27
CA ALA A 117 5.07 2.82 9.68
C ALA A 117 4.58 4.04 10.47
N VAL A 118 4.67 5.23 9.89
CA VAL A 118 4.19 6.49 10.51
C VAL A 118 2.68 6.42 10.73
N LEU A 119 1.90 6.12 9.70
CA LEU A 119 0.43 6.06 9.80
C LEU A 119 -0.03 4.98 10.80
N THR A 120 0.61 3.81 10.78
CA THR A 120 0.35 2.73 11.74
C THR A 120 0.64 3.18 13.18
N ALA A 121 1.77 3.84 13.40
CA ALA A 121 2.15 4.33 14.74
C ALA A 121 1.18 5.40 15.23
N GLN A 122 0.77 6.34 14.39
CA GLN A 122 -0.23 7.36 14.73
C GLN A 122 -1.56 6.75 15.13
N GLY A 123 -2.04 5.72 14.41
CA GLY A 123 -3.23 4.98 14.78
C GLY A 123 -3.11 4.27 16.13
N TYR A 124 -1.96 3.68 16.45
CA TYR A 124 -1.73 3.10 17.78
C TYR A 124 -1.65 4.17 18.88
N ILE A 125 -1.07 5.33 18.61
CA ILE A 125 -1.05 6.47 19.57
C ILE A 125 -2.48 6.92 19.87
N ALA A 126 -3.31 7.11 18.84
CA ALA A 126 -4.71 7.49 18.98
C ALA A 126 -5.53 6.47 19.79
N GLN A 127 -5.18 5.17 19.69
CA GLN A 127 -5.80 4.09 20.49
C GLN A 127 -5.19 3.93 21.89
N ALA A 128 -4.32 4.82 22.34
CA ALA A 128 -3.60 4.72 23.61
C ALA A 128 -2.77 3.42 23.74
N LYS A 129 -2.19 2.96 22.64
CA LYS A 129 -1.34 1.76 22.57
C LYS A 129 0.15 2.11 22.25
N PRO A 130 0.84 2.91 23.09
CA PRO A 130 2.16 3.45 22.77
C PRO A 130 3.23 2.37 22.55
N ARG A 131 3.11 1.21 23.21
CA ARG A 131 4.08 0.11 23.04
C ARG A 131 4.12 -0.44 21.62
N TYR A 132 2.96 -0.51 20.94
CA TYR A 132 2.89 -0.94 19.54
C TYR A 132 3.47 0.12 18.61
N ALA A 133 3.17 1.40 18.84
CA ALA A 133 3.76 2.51 18.09
C ALA A 133 5.29 2.51 18.18
N VAL A 134 5.85 2.37 19.39
CA VAL A 134 7.30 2.26 19.60
C VAL A 134 7.91 1.14 18.79
N ARG A 135 7.29 -0.06 18.80
CA ARG A 135 7.82 -1.22 18.07
C ARG A 135 7.84 -0.99 16.57
N VAL A 136 6.75 -0.47 16.00
CA VAL A 136 6.64 -0.19 14.57
C VAL A 136 7.72 0.81 14.14
N LEU A 137 7.83 1.94 14.84
CA LEU A 137 8.78 3.00 14.49
C LEU A 137 10.25 2.56 14.66
N LYS A 138 10.57 1.77 15.68
CA LYS A 138 11.91 1.21 15.85
C LYS A 138 12.28 0.25 14.72
N THR A 139 11.36 -0.62 14.30
CA THR A 139 11.60 -1.55 13.18
C THR A 139 11.87 -0.78 11.88
N ALA A 140 11.07 0.24 11.57
CA ALA A 140 11.27 1.06 10.40
C ALA A 140 12.58 1.87 10.47
N TRP A 141 12.91 2.41 11.65
CA TRP A 141 14.16 3.15 11.89
C TRP A 141 15.41 2.29 11.67
N GLN A 142 15.39 1.04 12.13
CA GLN A 142 16.49 0.10 11.90
C GLN A 142 16.75 -0.17 10.42
N ALA A 143 15.69 -0.22 9.61
CA ALA A 143 15.81 -0.41 8.17
C ALA A 143 16.30 0.87 7.47
N GLN A 144 15.72 2.02 7.82
CA GLN A 144 16.05 3.31 7.22
C GLN A 144 15.66 4.46 8.16
N PRO A 145 16.61 5.17 8.79
CA PRO A 145 16.32 6.38 9.54
C PRO A 145 15.68 7.44 8.64
N HIS A 146 14.59 8.04 9.13
CA HIS A 146 13.86 9.06 8.38
C HIS A 146 13.28 10.13 9.35
N PRO A 147 13.27 11.42 8.98
CA PRO A 147 12.72 12.50 9.81
C PRO A 147 11.27 12.26 10.25
N ASP A 148 10.42 11.72 9.38
CA ASP A 148 9.01 11.45 9.69
C ASP A 148 8.85 10.39 10.78
N LEU A 149 9.73 9.37 10.81
CA LEU A 149 9.76 8.39 11.90
C LEU A 149 10.14 9.04 13.23
N ALA A 150 11.10 9.97 13.21
CA ALA A 150 11.49 10.73 14.39
C ALA A 150 10.33 11.62 14.88
N ALA A 151 9.65 12.32 13.97
CA ALA A 151 8.50 13.15 14.29
C ALA A 151 7.36 12.31 14.89
N ALA A 152 7.01 11.17 14.31
CA ALA A 152 6.01 10.26 14.86
C ALA A 152 6.45 9.68 16.23
N PHE A 153 7.74 9.38 16.42
CA PHE A 153 8.28 8.91 17.69
C PHE A 153 8.17 9.94 18.78
N ALA A 154 8.35 11.24 18.46
CA ALA A 154 8.12 12.33 19.40
C ALA A 154 6.67 12.40 19.93
N GLN A 155 5.70 12.11 19.06
CA GLN A 155 4.27 12.16 19.40
C GLN A 155 3.83 11.09 20.43
N ILE A 156 4.62 10.03 20.63
CA ILE A 156 4.28 8.96 21.59
C ILE A 156 4.20 9.48 23.03
N VAL A 157 5.07 10.43 23.40
CA VAL A 157 5.10 11.06 24.73
C VAL A 157 5.20 12.57 24.54
N PRO A 158 4.07 13.27 24.32
CA PRO A 158 4.07 14.69 23.99
C PRO A 158 4.57 15.57 25.16
N ASP A 159 4.25 15.20 26.40
CA ASP A 159 4.50 16.00 27.62
C ASP A 159 5.82 15.66 28.33
N GLU A 160 6.74 14.96 27.68
CA GLU A 160 8.04 14.62 28.23
C GLU A 160 8.94 15.86 28.38
N THR A 161 9.78 15.87 29.40
CA THR A 161 10.80 16.93 29.58
C THR A 161 11.85 16.81 28.45
N PRO A 162 12.57 17.90 28.09
CA PRO A 162 13.65 17.86 27.10
C PRO A 162 14.71 16.79 27.38
N MET A 163 15.06 16.60 28.65
CA MET A 163 16.04 15.59 29.04
C MET A 163 15.53 14.15 28.83
N GLN A 164 14.25 13.88 29.12
CA GLN A 164 13.62 12.62 28.88
C GLN A 164 13.55 12.32 27.37
N ARG A 165 13.20 13.35 26.58
CA ARG A 165 13.18 13.27 25.11
C ARG A 165 14.56 12.91 24.55
N ILE A 166 15.60 13.60 24.98
CA ILE A 166 16.98 13.31 24.55
C ILE A 166 17.36 11.86 24.85
N LYS A 167 17.11 11.36 26.07
CA LYS A 167 17.40 9.97 26.43
C LYS A 167 16.66 8.97 25.54
N ARG A 168 15.38 9.23 25.25
CA ARG A 168 14.55 8.36 24.43
C ARG A 168 15.02 8.34 22.98
N PHE A 169 15.40 9.50 22.42
CA PHE A 169 15.95 9.58 21.07
C PHE A 169 17.36 8.99 20.95
N GLN A 170 18.21 9.14 21.96
CA GLN A 170 19.51 8.46 22.01
C GLN A 170 19.34 6.94 21.94
N ALA A 171 18.32 6.37 22.58
CA ALA A 171 18.01 4.95 22.49
C ALA A 171 17.49 4.55 21.10
N LEU A 172 16.77 5.44 20.39
CA LEU A 172 16.33 5.20 19.01
C LEU A 172 17.52 5.23 18.03
N VAL A 173 18.37 6.25 18.12
CA VAL A 173 19.53 6.44 17.23
C VAL A 173 20.52 5.27 17.30
N LYS A 174 20.70 4.68 18.48
CA LYS A 174 21.60 3.52 18.68
C LYS A 174 21.13 2.25 17.96
N LEU A 175 19.93 2.24 17.40
CA LEU A 175 19.39 1.07 16.70
C LEU A 175 19.85 0.96 15.24
N HIS A 176 20.44 2.01 14.67
CA HIS A 176 21.01 2.08 13.33
C HIS A 176 22.50 2.35 13.41
#